data_384db7f369841f224f48bb91cc49a277
#
_entry.id   384db7f369841f224f48bb91cc49a277
#
_cell.length_a   1.000
_cell.length_b   1.000
_cell.length_c   1.000
_cell.angle_alpha   90.00
_cell.angle_beta   90.00
_cell.angle_gamma   90.00
#
_symmetry.space_group_name_H-M   'P 1'
#
loop_
_entity.id
_entity.type
_entity.pdbx_description
1 polymer ?
#
loop_
_entity_poly.entity_id
_entity_poly.type
_entity_poly.pdbx_seq_one_letter_code
_entity_poly.pdbx_strand_id
1 'polypeptide(L)'
;MRLQLQKGALCVAVMAMAACSASSGDAGDVRVSKRSTTDQPQVYRLALERARAQRLAQVRAPDGWLSYTGSGRLRAGQYRVGSDPHNDLVLPAGPGQLGQLSLDVRGHVRFKAAAGAAVRLNGQPVDEVSLEPERADQRGDRLDVGNRQFYLVQTGTLFGWRFRDPVAPALIAFQGFEYFPIDPQWRVDARWHPYAAPRSVTLLTSIGTPLTAEVPGEAVFTRDGHEYHLQPIAQHDGSGLFFLFTDRTSGKESYGGARYLFTAMPRDGHVLLDFNLAENPPCAFTPHVVCPIAPPENRLAVAVNAGEKTYRAVDP
;
A
#
# COMPACT_ATOMS: atom_id res chain seq x y z
N MET A 1 16.01 -2.39 5.59
CA MET A 1 14.58 -2.13 5.90
C MET A 1 13.79 -2.47 4.64
N ARG A 2 13.01 -3.51 4.67
CA ARG A 2 12.28 -4.03 3.51
C ARG A 2 10.83 -3.54 3.60
N LEU A 3 10.30 -3.02 2.51
CA LEU A 3 8.98 -2.40 2.45
C LEU A 3 7.90 -3.49 2.33
N GLN A 4 7.12 -3.73 3.38
CA GLN A 4 5.88 -4.51 3.26
C GLN A 4 4.73 -3.59 2.84
N LEU A 5 4.32 -3.77 1.61
CA LEU A 5 3.05 -3.26 1.10
C LEU A 5 2.04 -4.39 1.22
N GLN A 6 1.19 -4.31 2.24
CA GLN A 6 0.08 -5.26 2.38
C GLN A 6 -0.88 -5.11 1.19
N LYS A 7 -0.75 -6.03 0.24
CA LYS A 7 -1.89 -6.43 -0.59
C LYS A 7 -2.49 -7.68 0.04
N GLY A 8 -3.76 -7.65 0.33
CA GLY A 8 -4.49 -8.83 0.74
C GLY A 8 -4.25 -9.97 -0.27
N ALA A 9 -3.85 -11.12 0.22
CA ALA A 9 -3.59 -12.29 -0.57
C ALA A 9 -4.81 -12.66 -1.42
N LEU A 10 -4.69 -12.54 -2.74
CA LEU A 10 -5.65 -13.08 -3.69
C LEU A 10 -5.36 -14.58 -3.80
N CYS A 11 -6.05 -15.42 -3.04
CA CYS A 11 -6.06 -16.86 -3.25
C CYS A 11 -6.73 -17.14 -4.60
N VAL A 12 -5.92 -17.34 -5.63
CA VAL A 12 -6.36 -18.00 -6.86
C VAL A 12 -6.45 -19.49 -6.56
N ALA A 13 -7.66 -19.99 -6.35
CA ALA A 13 -7.94 -21.43 -6.24
C ALA A 13 -7.63 -22.07 -7.59
N VAL A 14 -6.50 -22.76 -7.70
CA VAL A 14 -6.21 -23.69 -8.79
C VAL A 14 -7.00 -24.96 -8.49
N MET A 15 -8.11 -25.15 -9.20
CA MET A 15 -8.82 -26.44 -9.21
C MET A 15 -7.96 -27.47 -9.96
N ALA A 16 -7.41 -28.41 -9.20
CA ALA A 16 -6.84 -29.63 -9.75
C ALA A 16 -7.97 -30.49 -10.34
N MET A 17 -7.98 -30.67 -11.65
CA MET A 17 -8.83 -31.68 -12.28
C MET A 17 -8.19 -33.04 -12.18
N ALA A 18 -8.89 -33.95 -11.55
CA ALA A 18 -8.59 -35.37 -11.51
C ALA A 18 -8.75 -35.99 -12.91
N ALA A 19 -7.77 -36.78 -13.29
CA ALA A 19 -7.82 -37.61 -14.49
C ALA A 19 -8.83 -38.76 -14.32
N CYS A 20 -9.76 -38.91 -15.24
CA CYS A 20 -10.48 -40.16 -15.47
C CYS A 20 -10.27 -40.63 -16.92
N SER A 21 -9.97 -41.89 -16.98
CA SER A 21 -9.52 -42.68 -18.12
C SER A 21 -10.51 -42.80 -19.30
N ALA A 22 -9.91 -43.09 -20.41
CA ALA A 22 -10.38 -43.23 -21.75
C ALA A 22 -11.67 -44.06 -21.98
N SER A 23 -12.49 -43.56 -22.92
CA SER A 23 -13.21 -44.39 -23.89
C SER A 23 -13.17 -43.69 -25.24
N SER A 24 -12.79 -44.48 -26.23
CA SER A 24 -12.72 -44.16 -27.68
C SER A 24 -14.11 -43.87 -28.25
N GLY A 25 -14.25 -42.77 -28.99
CA GLY A 25 -15.46 -42.50 -29.75
C GLY A 25 -15.47 -41.11 -30.37
N ASP A 26 -15.35 -41.09 -31.69
CA ASP A 26 -15.78 -40.06 -32.61
C ASP A 26 -15.01 -38.71 -32.66
N ALA A 27 -14.38 -38.51 -33.83
CA ALA A 27 -13.70 -37.28 -34.21
C ALA A 27 -14.73 -36.16 -34.53
N GLY A 28 -15.25 -35.53 -33.50
CA GLY A 28 -15.97 -34.27 -33.60
C GLY A 28 -15.00 -33.12 -33.67
N ASP A 29 -15.01 -32.42 -34.80
CA ASP A 29 -14.25 -31.19 -35.09
C ASP A 29 -14.49 -30.14 -33.98
N VAL A 30 -13.56 -30.07 -32.99
CA VAL A 30 -13.58 -29.05 -31.97
C VAL A 30 -13.19 -27.74 -32.62
N ARG A 31 -14.18 -26.99 -33.12
CA ARG A 31 -14.00 -25.60 -33.51
C ARG A 31 -13.49 -24.83 -32.29
N VAL A 32 -12.18 -24.66 -32.26
CA VAL A 32 -11.56 -23.64 -31.42
C VAL A 32 -12.15 -22.29 -31.82
N SER A 33 -13.15 -21.84 -31.10
CA SER A 33 -13.75 -20.52 -31.29
C SER A 33 -12.63 -19.49 -31.14
N LYS A 34 -12.17 -18.92 -32.26
CA LYS A 34 -11.30 -17.75 -32.27
C LYS A 34 -12.07 -16.67 -31.52
N ARG A 35 -11.65 -16.36 -30.25
CA ARG A 35 -12.19 -15.22 -29.50
C ARG A 35 -12.11 -14.02 -30.42
N SER A 36 -13.26 -13.42 -30.69
CA SER A 36 -13.41 -12.28 -31.57
C SER A 36 -12.50 -11.16 -31.06
N THR A 37 -11.73 -10.52 -31.92
CA THR A 37 -10.89 -9.35 -31.61
C THR A 37 -11.70 -8.18 -31.07
N THR A 38 -13.02 -8.19 -31.26
CA THR A 38 -13.98 -7.18 -30.72
C THR A 38 -14.18 -7.28 -29.21
N ASP A 39 -13.92 -8.46 -28.59
CA ASP A 39 -14.15 -8.66 -27.15
C ASP A 39 -12.98 -8.17 -26.27
N GLN A 40 -11.81 -7.97 -26.83
CA GLN A 40 -10.60 -7.61 -26.06
C GLN A 40 -10.70 -6.24 -25.33
N PRO A 41 -11.17 -5.15 -25.96
CA PRO A 41 -11.32 -3.86 -25.28
C PRO A 41 -12.35 -3.92 -24.14
N GLN A 42 -13.42 -4.67 -24.30
CA GLN A 42 -14.45 -4.82 -23.27
C GLN A 42 -13.96 -5.66 -22.08
N VAL A 43 -13.26 -6.77 -22.35
CA VAL A 43 -12.63 -7.60 -21.30
C VAL A 43 -11.63 -6.78 -20.49
N TYR A 44 -10.81 -5.97 -21.16
CA TYR A 44 -9.86 -5.08 -20.48
C TYR A 44 -10.57 -4.05 -19.62
N ARG A 45 -11.62 -3.38 -20.12
CA ARG A 45 -12.40 -2.42 -19.34
C ARG A 45 -12.99 -3.05 -18.08
N LEU A 46 -13.60 -4.24 -18.20
CA LEU A 46 -14.14 -4.97 -17.06
C LEU A 46 -13.05 -5.36 -16.04
N ALA A 47 -11.85 -5.70 -16.50
CA ALA A 47 -10.73 -5.98 -15.62
C ALA A 47 -10.31 -4.72 -14.81
N LEU A 48 -10.25 -3.56 -15.46
CA LEU A 48 -9.97 -2.28 -14.79
C LEU A 48 -11.06 -1.90 -13.79
N GLU A 49 -12.32 -2.06 -14.15
CA GLU A 49 -13.47 -1.78 -13.26
C GLU A 49 -13.41 -2.65 -12.00
N ARG A 50 -13.08 -3.94 -12.15
CA ARG A 50 -12.87 -4.85 -11.01
C ARG A 50 -11.69 -4.41 -10.14
N ALA A 51 -10.56 -4.05 -10.73
CA ALA A 51 -9.40 -3.55 -9.99
C ALA A 51 -9.74 -2.27 -9.21
N ARG A 52 -10.45 -1.32 -9.84
CA ARG A 52 -10.93 -0.09 -9.20
C ARG A 52 -11.91 -0.37 -8.05
N ALA A 53 -12.83 -1.33 -8.23
CA ALA A 53 -13.75 -1.74 -7.16
C ALA A 53 -13.00 -2.38 -5.97
N GLN A 54 -12.01 -3.21 -6.23
CA GLN A 54 -11.15 -3.78 -5.17
C GLN A 54 -10.36 -2.68 -4.45
N ARG A 55 -9.78 -1.73 -5.17
CA ARG A 55 -9.08 -0.58 -4.61
C ARG A 55 -9.99 0.26 -3.71
N LEU A 56 -11.20 0.55 -4.18
CA LEU A 56 -12.22 1.27 -3.42
C LEU A 56 -12.56 0.53 -2.11
N ALA A 57 -12.77 -0.78 -2.17
CA ALA A 57 -13.05 -1.61 -1.01
C ALA A 57 -11.89 -1.60 0.00
N GLN A 58 -10.63 -1.67 -0.46
CA GLN A 58 -9.45 -1.60 0.41
C GLN A 58 -9.36 -0.27 1.17
N VAL A 59 -9.62 0.85 0.51
CA VAL A 59 -9.53 2.17 1.15
C VAL A 59 -10.72 2.40 2.11
N ARG A 60 -11.90 1.85 1.79
CA ARG A 60 -13.09 1.87 2.66
C ARG A 60 -13.06 0.85 3.80
N ALA A 61 -12.09 -0.04 3.84
CA ALA A 61 -11.99 -1.03 4.90
C ALA A 61 -11.83 -0.35 6.27
N PRO A 62 -12.43 -0.90 7.36
CA PRO A 62 -12.32 -0.35 8.71
C PRO A 62 -10.88 -0.22 9.21
N ASP A 63 -9.98 -0.99 8.62
CA ASP A 63 -8.52 -0.96 8.84
C ASP A 63 -7.74 -0.37 7.65
N GLY A 64 -8.43 0.27 6.69
CA GLY A 64 -7.85 0.99 5.57
C GLY A 64 -7.15 2.30 5.95
N TRP A 65 -6.60 2.98 4.96
CA TRP A 65 -5.80 4.20 5.19
C TRP A 65 -6.60 5.35 5.80
N LEU A 66 -7.88 5.46 5.49
CA LEU A 66 -8.77 6.50 6.01
C LEU A 66 -9.18 6.28 7.48
N SER A 67 -8.88 5.12 8.06
CA SER A 67 -9.14 4.83 9.47
C SER A 67 -8.09 5.44 10.41
N TYR A 68 -6.97 5.92 9.90
CA TYR A 68 -5.95 6.56 10.73
C TYR A 68 -6.41 7.94 11.19
N THR A 69 -6.44 8.15 12.50
CA THR A 69 -6.88 9.40 13.14
C THR A 69 -5.80 10.01 14.03
N GLY A 70 -4.71 9.29 14.31
CA GLY A 70 -3.62 9.79 15.13
C GLY A 70 -2.30 9.08 14.88
N SER A 71 -1.23 9.83 15.05
CA SER A 71 0.15 9.33 15.01
C SER A 71 1.10 10.30 15.68
N GLY A 72 2.27 9.80 16.07
CA GLY A 72 3.32 10.65 16.61
C GLY A 72 4.65 9.90 16.71
N ARG A 73 5.72 10.65 16.92
CA ARG A 73 7.05 10.10 17.20
C ARG A 73 7.20 9.73 18.67
N LEU A 74 7.99 8.70 18.92
CA LEU A 74 8.40 8.28 20.26
C LEU A 74 9.92 8.34 20.39
N ARG A 75 10.36 8.74 21.59
CA ARG A 75 11.75 8.62 22.05
C ARG A 75 11.77 7.72 23.28
N ALA A 76 12.95 7.26 23.69
CA ALA A 76 13.05 6.55 24.95
C ALA A 76 12.51 7.44 26.09
N GLY A 77 11.63 6.89 26.92
CA GLY A 77 10.93 7.62 27.96
C GLY A 77 9.65 6.92 28.43
N GLN A 78 8.92 7.59 29.31
CA GLN A 78 7.62 7.17 29.83
C GLN A 78 6.57 8.17 29.37
N TYR A 79 5.37 7.67 29.04
CA TYR A 79 4.28 8.45 28.47
C TYR A 79 2.96 8.04 29.11
N ARG A 80 2.19 9.01 29.58
CA ARG A 80 0.76 8.84 29.86
C ARG A 80 0.02 8.84 28.54
N VAL A 81 -0.86 7.88 28.34
CA VAL A 81 -1.59 7.67 27.09
C VAL A 81 -3.08 7.73 27.36
N GLY A 82 -3.82 8.44 26.53
CA GLY A 82 -5.27 8.54 26.60
C GLY A 82 -5.81 9.77 25.88
N SER A 83 -7.13 9.98 25.90
CA SER A 83 -7.76 11.11 25.19
C SER A 83 -7.80 12.41 26.01
N ASP A 84 -7.45 12.38 27.29
CA ASP A 84 -7.33 13.58 28.09
C ASP A 84 -6.16 14.46 27.57
N PRO A 85 -6.37 15.78 27.36
CA PRO A 85 -5.34 16.68 26.83
C PRO A 85 -4.09 16.82 27.71
N HIS A 86 -4.13 16.39 28.96
CA HIS A 86 -2.98 16.39 29.86
C HIS A 86 -2.09 15.14 29.73
N ASN A 87 -2.44 14.19 28.85
CA ASN A 87 -1.56 13.06 28.55
C ASN A 87 -0.37 13.49 27.70
N ASP A 88 0.71 12.72 27.77
CA ASP A 88 1.90 12.92 26.94
C ASP A 88 1.65 12.43 25.49
N LEU A 89 0.82 11.40 25.34
CA LEU A 89 0.27 10.93 24.05
C LEU A 89 -1.24 11.10 24.07
N VAL A 90 -1.71 12.18 23.48
CA VAL A 90 -3.13 12.49 23.38
C VAL A 90 -3.74 11.72 22.21
N LEU A 91 -4.58 10.73 22.53
CA LEU A 91 -5.31 9.96 21.53
C LEU A 91 -6.54 10.74 21.03
N PRO A 92 -6.91 10.62 19.74
CA PRO A 92 -8.08 11.31 19.18
C PRO A 92 -9.41 10.91 19.82
N ALA A 93 -9.47 9.71 20.41
CA ALA A 93 -10.67 9.17 21.05
C ALA A 93 -10.30 8.05 22.04
N GLY A 94 -11.27 7.64 22.86
CA GLY A 94 -11.12 6.56 23.83
C GLY A 94 -11.15 7.07 25.27
N PRO A 95 -10.71 6.27 26.25
CA PRO A 95 -10.66 6.66 27.64
C PRO A 95 -9.73 7.86 27.87
N GLY A 96 -10.11 8.77 28.79
CA GLY A 96 -9.26 9.90 29.20
C GLY A 96 -7.88 9.45 29.65
N GLN A 97 -7.82 8.37 30.43
CA GLN A 97 -6.60 7.69 30.84
C GLN A 97 -6.65 6.25 30.31
N LEU A 98 -5.85 5.93 29.28
CA LEU A 98 -5.72 4.58 28.76
C LEU A 98 -4.67 3.77 29.51
N GLY A 99 -3.55 4.40 29.87
CA GLY A 99 -2.45 3.76 30.56
C GLY A 99 -1.13 4.50 30.48
N GLN A 100 -0.07 3.76 30.74
CA GLN A 100 1.32 4.23 30.66
C GLN A 100 2.09 3.40 29.65
N LEU A 101 2.82 4.06 28.77
CA LEU A 101 3.74 3.46 27.81
C LEU A 101 5.17 3.79 28.24
N SER A 102 6.05 2.81 28.22
CA SER A 102 7.49 3.01 28.38
C SER A 102 8.24 2.46 27.18
N LEU A 103 9.19 3.23 26.67
CA LEU A 103 10.14 2.82 25.63
C LEU A 103 11.54 2.99 26.19
N ASP A 104 12.31 1.91 26.27
CA ASP A 104 13.69 1.99 26.72
C ASP A 104 14.69 2.33 25.59
N VAL A 105 15.93 2.59 25.94
CA VAL A 105 17.00 2.91 24.97
C VAL A 105 17.38 1.74 24.06
N ARG A 106 16.98 0.52 24.41
CA ARG A 106 17.20 -0.69 23.62
C ARG A 106 16.03 -0.97 22.66
N GLY A 107 14.94 -0.19 22.75
CA GLY A 107 13.75 -0.33 21.91
C GLY A 107 12.70 -1.27 22.49
N HIS A 108 12.81 -1.73 23.73
CA HIS A 108 11.77 -2.51 24.38
C HIS A 108 10.62 -1.60 24.77
N VAL A 109 9.42 -2.03 24.45
CA VAL A 109 8.20 -1.29 24.77
C VAL A 109 7.37 -2.08 25.76
N ARG A 110 6.88 -1.38 26.80
CA ARG A 110 5.96 -1.91 27.78
C ARG A 110 4.76 -0.99 27.92
N PHE A 111 3.58 -1.57 28.00
CA PHE A 111 2.35 -0.84 28.25
C PHE A 111 1.70 -1.38 29.53
N LYS A 112 1.21 -0.46 30.38
CA LYS A 112 0.43 -0.78 31.57
C LYS A 112 -0.90 -0.03 31.50
N ALA A 113 -2.01 -0.76 31.51
CA ALA A 113 -3.33 -0.18 31.47
C ALA A 113 -3.65 0.62 32.74
N ALA A 114 -4.41 1.70 32.57
CA ALA A 114 -4.95 2.43 33.72
C ALA A 114 -6.05 1.60 34.42
N ALA A 115 -6.24 1.83 35.71
CA ALA A 115 -7.31 1.17 36.46
C ALA A 115 -8.67 1.42 35.79
N GLY A 116 -9.38 0.35 35.46
CA GLY A 116 -10.68 0.41 34.79
C GLY A 116 -10.64 0.64 33.27
N ALA A 117 -9.46 0.79 32.67
CA ALA A 117 -9.33 0.85 31.22
C ALA A 117 -9.47 -0.57 30.62
N ALA A 118 -10.50 -0.78 29.81
CA ALA A 118 -10.73 -2.06 29.12
C ALA A 118 -9.84 -2.17 27.89
N VAL A 119 -8.56 -2.54 28.07
CA VAL A 119 -7.59 -2.73 27.01
C VAL A 119 -7.45 -4.21 26.70
N ARG A 120 -7.37 -4.56 25.42
CA ARG A 120 -7.13 -5.93 24.96
C ARG A 120 -5.93 -5.97 24.04
N LEU A 121 -5.16 -7.05 24.10
CA LEU A 121 -4.14 -7.41 23.12
C LEU A 121 -4.61 -8.65 22.37
N ASN A 122 -4.77 -8.55 21.05
CA ASN A 122 -5.26 -9.66 20.24
C ASN A 122 -6.57 -10.29 20.81
N GLY A 123 -7.48 -9.44 21.27
CA GLY A 123 -8.76 -9.83 21.86
C GLY A 123 -8.72 -10.27 23.32
N GLN A 124 -7.53 -10.46 23.94
CA GLN A 124 -7.40 -10.85 25.34
C GLN A 124 -7.19 -9.64 26.25
N PRO A 125 -7.92 -9.50 27.38
CA PRO A 125 -7.69 -8.44 28.33
C PRO A 125 -6.25 -8.42 28.85
N VAL A 126 -5.66 -7.23 28.99
CA VAL A 126 -4.31 -7.05 29.52
C VAL A 126 -4.24 -5.87 30.50
N ASP A 127 -3.51 -6.09 31.60
CA ASP A 127 -3.19 -5.04 32.57
C ASP A 127 -1.78 -4.48 32.33
N GLU A 128 -0.82 -5.38 32.04
CA GLU A 128 0.56 -5.02 31.70
C GLU A 128 1.10 -6.00 30.65
N VAL A 129 1.78 -5.47 29.61
CA VAL A 129 2.26 -6.26 28.48
C VAL A 129 3.46 -5.60 27.83
N SER A 130 4.39 -6.43 27.32
CA SER A 130 5.40 -5.98 26.34
C SER A 130 4.78 -5.94 24.96
N LEU A 131 5.09 -4.88 24.19
CA LEU A 131 4.55 -4.68 22.85
C LEU A 131 5.65 -4.77 21.78
N GLU A 132 5.39 -5.55 20.75
CA GLU A 132 6.22 -5.55 19.55
C GLU A 132 5.73 -4.48 18.57
N PRO A 133 6.61 -3.53 18.17
CA PRO A 133 6.25 -2.54 17.16
C PRO A 133 6.12 -3.18 15.78
N GLU A 134 5.22 -2.63 14.96
CA GLU A 134 5.15 -2.99 13.54
C GLU A 134 6.42 -2.56 12.81
N ARG A 135 6.99 -3.45 12.03
CA ARG A 135 8.14 -3.24 11.14
C ARG A 135 7.73 -3.56 9.70
N ALA A 136 8.61 -3.26 8.76
CA ALA A 136 8.33 -3.50 7.34
C ALA A 136 8.05 -4.97 6.98
N ASP A 137 8.58 -5.90 7.74
CA ASP A 137 8.51 -7.35 7.54
C ASP A 137 7.72 -8.09 8.64
N GLN A 138 7.22 -7.36 9.63
CA GLN A 138 6.55 -7.94 10.78
C GLN A 138 5.36 -7.09 11.22
N ARG A 139 4.20 -7.71 11.30
CA ARG A 139 3.03 -7.09 11.94
C ARG A 139 3.29 -7.00 13.44
N GLY A 140 3.19 -5.77 13.99
CA GLY A 140 3.31 -5.52 15.41
C GLY A 140 2.01 -5.82 16.18
N ASP A 141 2.11 -5.70 17.48
CA ASP A 141 0.98 -5.84 18.40
C ASP A 141 -0.03 -4.70 18.24
N ARG A 142 -1.31 -5.02 18.48
CA ARG A 142 -2.43 -4.08 18.45
C ARG A 142 -3.12 -4.07 19.80
N LEU A 143 -3.12 -2.93 20.47
CA LEU A 143 -3.98 -2.73 21.63
C LEU A 143 -5.36 -2.28 21.14
N ASP A 144 -6.37 -3.11 21.40
CA ASP A 144 -7.74 -2.78 21.11
C ASP A 144 -8.31 -1.93 22.25
N VAL A 145 -8.88 -0.77 21.90
CA VAL A 145 -9.50 0.22 22.78
C VAL A 145 -10.95 0.41 22.32
N GLY A 146 -11.83 -0.45 22.81
CA GLY A 146 -13.16 -0.61 22.22
C GLY A 146 -13.05 -1.18 20.80
N ASN A 147 -13.59 -0.46 19.81
CA ASN A 147 -13.48 -0.81 18.39
C ASN A 147 -12.25 -0.16 17.69
N ARG A 148 -11.43 0.59 18.43
CA ARG A 148 -10.25 1.32 17.95
C ARG A 148 -8.98 0.55 18.22
N GLN A 149 -7.90 0.93 17.54
CA GLN A 149 -6.60 0.30 17.73
C GLN A 149 -5.50 1.33 17.95
N PHE A 150 -4.71 1.11 19.02
CA PHE A 150 -3.45 1.80 19.28
C PHE A 150 -2.30 0.83 19.07
N TYR A 151 -1.26 1.24 18.38
CA TYR A 151 -0.10 0.41 18.14
C TYR A 151 1.15 1.21 17.82
N LEU A 152 2.28 0.52 17.87
CA LEU A 152 3.59 1.09 17.65
C LEU A 152 4.13 0.72 16.29
N VAL A 153 4.95 1.59 15.73
CA VAL A 153 5.67 1.38 14.47
C VAL A 153 7.14 1.67 14.67
N GLN A 154 7.98 0.90 13.99
CA GLN A 154 9.42 1.14 13.96
C GLN A 154 9.90 1.22 12.51
N THR A 155 10.59 2.31 12.19
CA THR A 155 11.19 2.55 10.88
C THR A 155 12.68 2.84 11.07
N GLY A 156 13.53 1.84 10.80
CA GLY A 156 14.94 1.90 11.17
C GLY A 156 15.09 2.02 12.69
N THR A 157 15.72 3.10 13.16
CA THR A 157 15.89 3.41 14.58
C THR A 157 14.77 4.29 15.15
N LEU A 158 13.82 4.72 14.33
CA LEU A 158 12.74 5.62 14.72
C LEU A 158 11.52 4.85 15.19
N PHE A 159 11.03 5.20 16.37
CA PHE A 159 9.76 4.71 16.90
C PHE A 159 8.67 5.74 16.72
N GLY A 160 7.45 5.26 16.55
CA GLY A 160 6.24 6.07 16.50
C GLY A 160 5.04 5.28 16.97
N TRP A 161 3.93 5.97 17.15
CA TRP A 161 2.66 5.35 17.45
C TRP A 161 1.63 5.71 16.38
N ARG A 162 0.59 4.90 16.25
CA ARG A 162 -0.57 5.11 15.39
C ARG A 162 -1.85 4.75 16.10
N PHE A 163 -2.91 5.45 15.71
CA PHE A 163 -4.25 5.21 16.21
C PHE A 163 -5.21 5.08 15.03
N ARG A 164 -6.04 4.05 15.07
CA ARG A 164 -7.08 3.77 14.08
C ARG A 164 -8.45 3.85 14.70
N ASP A 165 -9.38 4.43 13.97
CA ASP A 165 -10.80 4.45 14.28
C ASP A 165 -11.60 3.94 13.07
N PRO A 166 -12.33 2.80 13.16
CA PRO A 166 -13.10 2.25 12.05
C PRO A 166 -14.30 3.13 11.65
N VAL A 167 -14.60 4.16 12.45
CA VAL A 167 -15.63 5.17 12.16
C VAL A 167 -15.02 6.57 12.02
N ALA A 168 -13.77 6.66 11.57
CA ALA A 168 -13.08 7.93 11.35
C ALA A 168 -13.88 8.84 10.41
N PRO A 169 -13.95 10.17 10.69
CA PRO A 169 -14.67 11.12 9.82
C PRO A 169 -14.24 11.04 8.34
N ALA A 170 -12.93 10.92 8.09
CA ALA A 170 -12.39 10.78 6.73
C ALA A 170 -12.90 9.51 6.01
N LEU A 171 -13.08 8.40 6.74
CA LEU A 171 -13.62 7.16 6.20
C LEU A 171 -15.11 7.29 5.87
N ILE A 172 -15.86 7.97 6.72
CA ILE A 172 -17.32 8.21 6.53
C ILE A 172 -17.55 9.17 5.36
N ALA A 173 -16.72 10.23 5.26
CA ALA A 173 -16.84 11.26 4.22
C ALA A 173 -16.31 10.80 2.85
N PHE A 174 -15.63 9.65 2.77
CA PHE A 174 -15.00 9.20 1.53
C PHE A 174 -16.03 8.82 0.46
N GLN A 175 -16.05 9.57 -0.64
CA GLN A 175 -16.98 9.37 -1.75
C GLN A 175 -16.42 8.50 -2.88
N GLY A 176 -15.13 8.19 -2.89
CA GLY A 176 -14.47 7.41 -3.93
C GLY A 176 -13.30 8.13 -4.56
N PHE A 177 -12.88 7.65 -5.71
CA PHE A 177 -11.76 8.20 -6.48
C PHE A 177 -12.22 8.86 -7.75
N GLU A 178 -11.56 9.95 -8.12
CA GLU A 178 -11.56 10.44 -9.48
C GLU A 178 -10.44 9.74 -10.26
N TYR A 179 -10.74 9.39 -11.50
CA TYR A 179 -9.79 8.76 -12.43
C TYR A 179 -9.65 9.61 -13.69
N PHE A 180 -8.49 9.52 -14.29
CA PHE A 180 -8.36 9.88 -15.71
C PHE A 180 -9.21 8.93 -16.57
N PRO A 181 -9.63 9.36 -17.76
CA PRO A 181 -10.26 8.46 -18.73
C PRO A 181 -9.39 7.23 -18.98
N ILE A 182 -10.03 6.07 -19.21
CA ILE A 182 -9.30 4.86 -19.58
C ILE A 182 -8.69 5.08 -20.96
N ASP A 183 -7.38 5.00 -21.04
CA ASP A 183 -6.62 5.09 -22.29
C ASP A 183 -5.77 3.82 -22.47
N PRO A 184 -6.14 2.92 -23.43
CA PRO A 184 -5.37 1.71 -23.70
C PRO A 184 -3.91 1.98 -24.13
N GLN A 185 -3.59 3.18 -24.62
CA GLN A 185 -2.23 3.54 -24.97
C GLN A 185 -1.32 3.70 -23.74
N TRP A 186 -1.91 3.87 -22.56
CA TRP A 186 -1.20 3.85 -21.28
C TRP A 186 -1.09 2.44 -20.66
N ARG A 187 -1.44 1.40 -21.43
CA ARG A 187 -1.12 0.02 -21.11
C ARG A 187 0.09 -0.40 -21.96
N VAL A 188 1.27 -0.17 -21.45
CA VAL A 188 2.55 -0.23 -22.16
C VAL A 188 3.24 -1.56 -21.92
N ASP A 189 3.59 -2.27 -22.98
CA ASP A 189 4.48 -3.43 -22.93
C ASP A 189 5.94 -2.91 -23.00
N ALA A 190 6.57 -2.76 -21.83
CA ALA A 190 7.92 -2.21 -21.70
C ALA A 190 8.97 -3.32 -21.79
N ARG A 191 10.11 -3.04 -22.43
CA ARG A 191 11.28 -3.92 -22.39
C ARG A 191 11.83 -3.95 -20.97
N TRP A 192 12.19 -5.13 -20.49
CA TRP A 192 12.79 -5.32 -19.20
C TRP A 192 14.29 -5.55 -19.32
N HIS A 193 15.07 -4.73 -18.66
CA HIS A 193 16.51 -4.85 -18.54
C HIS A 193 16.90 -5.25 -17.12
N PRO A 194 17.09 -6.54 -16.84
CA PRO A 194 17.53 -6.99 -15.52
C PRO A 194 18.98 -6.54 -15.27
N TYR A 195 19.28 -6.15 -14.05
CA TYR A 195 20.66 -5.96 -13.63
C TYR A 195 21.32 -7.30 -13.31
N ALA A 196 22.66 -7.39 -13.48
CA ALA A 196 23.41 -8.60 -13.16
C ALA A 196 23.25 -9.02 -11.69
N ALA A 197 23.06 -8.05 -10.81
CA ALA A 197 22.63 -8.21 -9.43
C ALA A 197 21.74 -7.04 -9.06
N PRO A 198 20.72 -7.20 -8.16
CA PRO A 198 19.95 -6.09 -7.68
C PRO A 198 20.82 -4.97 -7.11
N ARG A 199 20.46 -3.74 -7.41
CA ARG A 199 21.18 -2.54 -6.92
C ARG A 199 20.49 -2.03 -5.67
N SER A 200 21.28 -1.85 -4.60
CA SER A 200 20.77 -1.20 -3.39
C SER A 200 20.72 0.32 -3.62
N VAL A 201 19.55 0.91 -3.44
CA VAL A 201 19.31 2.35 -3.59
C VAL A 201 18.73 2.95 -2.31
N THR A 202 19.01 4.23 -2.08
CA THR A 202 18.42 4.97 -0.97
C THR A 202 17.31 5.86 -1.49
N LEU A 203 16.08 5.58 -1.08
CA LEU A 203 14.92 6.42 -1.30
C LEU A 203 14.71 7.36 -0.12
N LEU A 204 14.13 8.53 -0.37
CA LEU A 204 13.64 9.39 0.69
C LEU A 204 12.17 9.09 0.99
N THR A 205 11.79 9.26 2.24
CA THR A 205 10.39 9.19 2.65
C THR A 205 9.77 10.58 2.74
N SER A 206 8.45 10.65 2.88
CA SER A 206 7.68 11.90 3.05
C SER A 206 8.09 12.74 4.26
N ILE A 207 8.85 12.17 5.21
CA ILE A 207 9.40 12.87 6.38
C ILE A 207 10.93 13.05 6.31
N GLY A 208 11.53 12.84 5.11
CA GLY A 208 12.96 13.02 4.89
C GLY A 208 13.86 11.92 5.45
N THR A 209 13.31 10.80 5.94
CA THR A 209 14.14 9.68 6.41
C THR A 209 14.56 8.78 5.26
N PRO A 210 15.81 8.25 5.24
CA PRO A 210 16.25 7.33 4.21
C PRO A 210 15.59 5.96 4.36
N LEU A 211 15.32 5.33 3.23
CA LEU A 211 14.81 3.98 3.08
C LEU A 211 15.66 3.24 2.05
N THR A 212 16.29 2.14 2.44
CA THR A 212 17.03 1.29 1.51
C THR A 212 16.07 0.34 0.79
N ALA A 213 16.21 0.25 -0.53
CA ALA A 213 15.43 -0.63 -1.39
C ALA A 213 16.30 -1.31 -2.43
N GLU A 214 15.87 -2.50 -2.90
CA GLU A 214 16.56 -3.25 -3.93
C GLU A 214 15.86 -3.06 -5.28
N VAL A 215 16.61 -2.62 -6.28
CA VAL A 215 16.18 -2.40 -7.66
C VAL A 215 16.73 -3.53 -8.54
N PRO A 216 15.89 -4.45 -9.03
CA PRO A 216 16.34 -5.63 -9.77
C PRO A 216 16.67 -5.36 -11.24
N GLY A 217 16.27 -4.22 -11.77
CA GLY A 217 16.42 -3.86 -13.19
C GLY A 217 15.64 -2.60 -13.52
N GLU A 218 15.43 -2.35 -14.80
CA GLU A 218 14.63 -1.23 -15.28
C GLU A 218 13.68 -1.63 -16.40
N ALA A 219 12.53 -0.97 -16.44
CA ALA A 219 11.56 -1.03 -17.53
C ALA A 219 11.79 0.13 -18.50
N VAL A 220 11.92 -0.16 -19.77
CA VAL A 220 12.19 0.82 -20.82
C VAL A 220 11.07 0.80 -21.85
N PHE A 221 10.51 1.96 -22.14
CA PHE A 221 9.46 2.10 -23.15
C PHE A 221 9.60 3.39 -23.94
N THR A 222 9.06 3.39 -25.16
CA THR A 222 9.07 4.56 -26.04
C THR A 222 7.67 5.15 -26.17
N ARG A 223 7.56 6.46 -26.06
CA ARG A 223 6.33 7.20 -26.35
C ARG A 223 6.65 8.52 -27.04
N ASP A 224 5.91 8.82 -28.09
CA ASP A 224 6.07 10.07 -28.88
C ASP A 224 7.53 10.30 -29.33
N GLY A 225 8.23 9.20 -29.70
CA GLY A 225 9.62 9.23 -30.16
C GLY A 225 10.67 9.38 -29.02
N HIS A 226 10.26 9.43 -27.76
CA HIS A 226 11.15 9.53 -26.60
C HIS A 226 11.20 8.20 -25.84
N GLU A 227 12.37 7.82 -25.39
CA GLU A 227 12.57 6.68 -24.52
C GLU A 227 12.47 7.09 -23.04
N TYR A 228 11.75 6.28 -22.25
CA TYR A 228 11.53 6.48 -20.83
C TYR A 228 11.99 5.26 -20.04
N HIS A 229 12.54 5.50 -18.87
CA HIS A 229 13.09 4.49 -17.97
C HIS A 229 12.36 4.55 -16.64
N LEU A 230 12.05 3.40 -16.06
CA LEU A 230 11.49 3.28 -14.71
C LEU A 230 12.16 2.14 -13.95
N GLN A 231 12.66 2.44 -12.77
CA GLN A 231 13.33 1.50 -11.88
C GLN A 231 12.36 1.10 -10.76
N PRO A 232 11.90 -0.15 -10.70
CA PRO A 232 11.02 -0.62 -9.65
C PRO A 232 11.79 -1.12 -8.43
N ILE A 233 11.07 -1.25 -7.32
CA ILE A 233 11.46 -2.04 -6.17
C ILE A 233 10.84 -3.43 -6.32
N ALA A 234 11.61 -4.50 -6.07
CA ALA A 234 11.04 -5.84 -5.96
C ALA A 234 10.09 -5.92 -4.77
N GLN A 235 8.89 -6.46 -4.95
CA GLN A 235 7.99 -6.73 -3.84
C GLN A 235 8.57 -7.84 -2.97
N HIS A 236 8.39 -7.69 -1.67
CA HIS A 236 9.08 -8.52 -0.67
C HIS A 236 8.73 -10.01 -0.74
N ASP A 237 7.50 -10.29 -1.13
CA ASP A 237 6.97 -11.65 -1.30
C ASP A 237 7.31 -12.25 -2.68
N GLY A 238 8.06 -11.52 -3.51
CA GLY A 238 8.38 -11.92 -4.88
C GLY A 238 7.20 -11.91 -5.85
N SER A 239 6.04 -11.39 -5.45
CA SER A 239 4.81 -11.41 -6.26
C SER A 239 4.87 -10.49 -7.49
N GLY A 240 5.79 -9.52 -7.51
CA GLY A 240 5.89 -8.55 -8.60
C GLY A 240 6.82 -7.39 -8.34
N LEU A 241 6.63 -6.35 -9.12
CA LEU A 241 7.41 -5.12 -9.07
C LEU A 241 6.53 -3.94 -8.61
N PHE A 242 7.14 -3.04 -7.88
CA PHE A 242 6.53 -1.82 -7.38
C PHE A 242 7.27 -0.60 -7.92
N PHE A 243 6.60 0.19 -8.75
CA PHE A 243 7.10 1.42 -9.34
C PHE A 243 6.56 2.62 -8.58
N LEU A 244 7.48 3.49 -8.13
CA LEU A 244 7.16 4.82 -7.62
C LEU A 244 7.60 5.81 -8.69
N PHE A 245 6.70 6.62 -9.22
CA PHE A 245 7.03 7.57 -10.27
C PHE A 245 6.32 8.90 -10.09
N THR A 246 6.86 9.93 -10.70
CA THR A 246 6.20 11.21 -10.96
C THR A 246 6.19 11.49 -12.44
N ASP A 247 5.28 12.32 -12.88
CA ASP A 247 5.11 12.74 -14.26
C ASP A 247 4.66 14.22 -14.34
N ARG A 248 4.38 14.73 -15.52
CA ARG A 248 3.98 16.15 -15.67
C ARG A 248 2.61 16.49 -15.09
N THR A 249 1.80 15.50 -14.70
CA THR A 249 0.53 15.71 -13.99
C THR A 249 0.71 15.83 -12.47
N SER A 250 1.87 15.38 -11.94
CA SER A 250 2.15 15.32 -10.50
C SER A 250 2.13 16.72 -9.85
N GLY A 251 1.39 16.85 -8.76
CA GLY A 251 1.18 18.11 -8.04
C GLY A 251 0.14 19.04 -8.70
N LYS A 252 -0.50 18.61 -9.79
CA LYS A 252 -1.57 19.33 -10.50
C LYS A 252 -2.85 18.50 -10.52
N GLU A 253 -2.86 17.47 -11.35
CA GLU A 253 -4.01 16.58 -11.54
C GLU A 253 -3.84 15.24 -10.80
N SER A 254 -2.60 14.80 -10.60
CA SER A 254 -2.25 13.63 -9.80
C SER A 254 -1.43 14.01 -8.56
N TYR A 255 -1.30 13.10 -7.59
CA TYR A 255 -0.59 13.36 -6.34
C TYR A 255 0.88 13.69 -6.55
N GLY A 256 1.39 14.72 -5.85
CA GLY A 256 2.70 15.31 -6.11
C GLY A 256 3.91 14.51 -5.61
N GLY A 257 3.74 13.68 -4.57
CA GLY A 257 4.87 12.98 -3.95
C GLY A 257 5.33 11.75 -4.71
N ALA A 258 4.39 10.96 -5.19
CA ALA A 258 4.58 9.79 -6.07
C ALA A 258 3.24 9.23 -6.52
N ARG A 259 3.25 8.54 -7.64
CA ARG A 259 2.18 7.62 -8.06
C ARG A 259 2.72 6.20 -7.95
N TYR A 260 1.88 5.28 -7.51
CA TYR A 260 2.24 3.89 -7.29
C TYR A 260 1.69 3.03 -8.42
N LEU A 261 2.54 2.18 -8.99
CA LEU A 261 2.14 1.22 -9.99
C LEU A 261 2.72 -0.16 -9.62
N PHE A 262 1.84 -1.14 -9.51
CA PHE A 262 2.20 -2.53 -9.21
C PHE A 262 2.05 -3.38 -10.46
N THR A 263 3.04 -4.23 -10.71
CA THR A 263 3.03 -5.14 -11.86
C THR A 263 3.37 -6.56 -11.43
N ALA A 264 3.05 -7.54 -12.26
CA ALA A 264 3.62 -8.87 -12.14
C ALA A 264 5.13 -8.83 -12.43
N MET A 265 5.83 -9.92 -12.12
CA MET A 265 7.24 -10.09 -12.53
C MET A 265 7.36 -10.09 -14.04
N PRO A 266 8.49 -9.60 -14.59
CA PRO A 266 8.77 -9.61 -16.02
C PRO A 266 8.74 -11.03 -16.60
N ARG A 267 8.28 -11.15 -17.85
CA ARG A 267 8.29 -12.40 -18.59
C ARG A 267 8.82 -12.15 -20.00
N ASP A 268 9.63 -13.06 -20.52
CA ASP A 268 10.17 -13.04 -21.89
C ASP A 268 10.82 -11.69 -22.24
N GLY A 269 11.55 -11.07 -21.28
CA GLY A 269 12.21 -9.78 -21.48
C GLY A 269 11.28 -8.56 -21.47
N HIS A 270 10.04 -8.71 -21.01
CA HIS A 270 9.02 -7.65 -20.98
C HIS A 270 8.34 -7.53 -19.63
N VAL A 271 7.86 -6.32 -19.32
CA VAL A 271 7.00 -6.02 -18.17
C VAL A 271 5.83 -5.14 -18.61
N LEU A 272 4.64 -5.49 -18.19
CA LEU A 272 3.43 -4.73 -18.53
C LEU A 272 3.24 -3.59 -17.52
N LEU A 273 3.39 -2.34 -17.99
CA LEU A 273 3.11 -1.12 -17.24
C LEU A 273 1.71 -0.62 -17.61
N ASP A 274 0.70 -0.99 -16.82
CA ASP A 274 -0.66 -0.49 -17.04
C ASP A 274 -0.91 0.74 -16.16
N PHE A 275 -0.59 1.91 -16.67
CA PHE A 275 -0.76 3.19 -15.95
C PHE A 275 -2.22 3.52 -15.65
N ASN A 276 -3.20 2.87 -16.30
CA ASN A 276 -4.61 2.99 -15.91
C ASN A 276 -4.89 2.41 -14.51
N LEU A 277 -3.94 1.64 -13.96
CA LEU A 277 -3.94 1.12 -12.60
C LEU A 277 -3.05 1.93 -11.65
N ALA A 278 -2.44 3.03 -12.12
CA ALA A 278 -1.65 3.89 -11.23
C ALA A 278 -2.53 4.48 -10.12
N GLU A 279 -2.06 4.39 -8.89
CA GLU A 279 -2.83 4.72 -7.70
C GLU A 279 -2.14 5.75 -6.79
N ASN A 280 -2.91 6.43 -5.97
CA ASN A 280 -2.41 7.33 -4.95
C ASN A 280 -1.71 6.55 -3.82
N PRO A 281 -0.58 7.05 -3.29
CA PRO A 281 0.04 6.47 -2.10
C PRO A 281 -0.82 6.70 -0.85
N PRO A 282 -0.59 5.94 0.24
CA PRO A 282 -1.29 6.14 1.51
C PRO A 282 -1.22 7.56 2.05
N CYS A 283 -0.12 8.28 1.83
CA CYS A 283 0.06 9.67 2.25
C CYS A 283 -0.86 10.68 1.55
N ALA A 284 -1.50 10.29 0.46
CA ALA A 284 -2.53 11.11 -0.18
C ALA A 284 -3.83 11.14 0.64
N PHE A 285 -4.06 10.15 1.50
CA PHE A 285 -5.30 9.97 2.27
C PHE A 285 -5.18 10.44 3.71
N THR A 286 -3.99 10.36 4.28
CA THR A 286 -3.77 10.64 5.70
C THR A 286 -2.33 11.12 5.97
N PRO A 287 -2.14 12.10 6.88
CA PRO A 287 -0.82 12.52 7.34
C PRO A 287 -0.18 11.51 8.33
N HIS A 288 -0.92 10.46 8.72
CA HIS A 288 -0.51 9.52 9.77
C HIS A 288 0.35 8.35 9.27
N VAL A 289 0.85 8.42 8.04
CA VAL A 289 1.71 7.38 7.43
C VAL A 289 2.96 7.99 6.83
N VAL A 290 3.98 7.16 6.65
CA VAL A 290 5.24 7.56 6.02
C VAL A 290 5.38 6.77 4.72
N CYS A 291 5.47 7.50 3.61
CA CYS A 291 5.58 6.90 2.28
C CYS A 291 6.94 7.21 1.65
N PRO A 292 7.50 6.31 0.86
CA PRO A 292 8.60 6.66 -0.02
C PRO A 292 8.11 7.62 -1.11
N ILE A 293 8.94 8.58 -1.46
CA ILE A 293 8.72 9.48 -2.60
C ILE A 293 9.43 8.94 -3.83
N ALA A 294 8.96 9.32 -5.01
CA ALA A 294 9.56 8.88 -6.27
C ALA A 294 10.99 9.40 -6.39
N PRO A 295 11.98 8.52 -6.70
CA PRO A 295 13.34 8.96 -6.93
C PRO A 295 13.44 9.77 -8.24
N PRO A 296 14.48 10.61 -8.38
CA PRO A 296 14.67 11.44 -9.58
C PRO A 296 14.68 10.64 -10.89
N GLU A 297 15.21 9.42 -10.85
CA GLU A 297 15.33 8.49 -11.99
C GLU A 297 13.94 8.06 -12.52
N ASN A 298 12.93 8.07 -11.66
CA ASN A 298 11.56 7.72 -12.00
C ASN A 298 10.67 8.94 -12.30
N ARG A 299 11.28 10.05 -12.69
CA ARG A 299 10.54 11.24 -13.11
C ARG A 299 10.33 11.23 -14.62
N LEU A 300 9.11 10.93 -15.05
CA LEU A 300 8.74 10.89 -16.46
C LEU A 300 8.51 12.33 -17.00
N ALA A 301 9.21 12.69 -18.07
CA ALA A 301 9.05 13.99 -18.74
C ALA A 301 7.82 14.05 -19.68
N VAL A 302 6.78 13.28 -19.39
CA VAL A 302 5.51 13.20 -20.11
C VAL A 302 4.34 13.30 -19.15
N ALA A 303 3.16 13.71 -19.58
CA ALA A 303 1.94 13.68 -18.79
C ALA A 303 1.28 12.31 -18.89
N VAL A 304 1.23 11.56 -17.81
CA VAL A 304 0.56 10.25 -17.72
C VAL A 304 -0.90 10.47 -17.33
N ASN A 305 -1.75 10.77 -18.31
CA ASN A 305 -3.19 11.02 -18.11
C ASN A 305 -3.97 9.70 -17.98
N ALA A 306 -3.58 8.87 -17.01
CA ALA A 306 -4.18 7.56 -16.73
C ALA A 306 -4.13 7.26 -15.22
N GLY A 307 -5.00 6.37 -14.71
CA GLY A 307 -5.05 5.99 -13.31
C GLY A 307 -5.78 6.98 -12.40
N GLU A 308 -5.49 6.94 -11.10
CA GLU A 308 -6.10 7.82 -10.10
C GLU A 308 -5.62 9.27 -10.25
N LYS A 309 -6.54 10.22 -10.12
CA LYS A 309 -6.24 11.63 -9.87
C LYS A 309 -5.94 11.86 -8.40
N THR A 310 -5.45 13.06 -8.06
CA THR A 310 -5.22 13.44 -6.66
C THR A 310 -6.49 13.25 -5.84
N TYR A 311 -6.38 12.49 -4.75
CA TYR A 311 -7.45 12.42 -3.76
C TYR A 311 -7.63 13.80 -3.12
N ARG A 312 -8.87 14.25 -3.07
CA ARG A 312 -9.28 15.46 -2.36
C ARG A 312 -10.20 15.04 -1.23
N ALA A 313 -9.77 15.30 0.00
CA ALA A 313 -10.65 15.13 1.15
C ALA A 313 -11.85 16.07 0.96
N VAL A 314 -13.03 15.57 1.20
CA VAL A 314 -14.21 16.43 1.37
C VAL A 314 -14.12 16.92 2.81
N ASP A 315 -14.08 18.23 3.02
CA ASP A 315 -14.17 18.80 4.35
C ASP A 315 -15.50 18.36 4.98
N PRO A 316 -15.48 17.81 6.20
CA PRO A 316 -16.66 17.30 6.87
C PRO A 316 -17.67 18.40 7.25
#